data_657e1bcd6b3b7ff343b97418a8306ca4
#
_entry.id   657e1bcd6b3b7ff343b97418a8306ca4
#
_cell.length_a   1.000
_cell.length_b   1.000
_cell.length_c   1.000
_cell.angle_alpha   90.00
_cell.angle_beta   90.00
_cell.angle_gamma   90.00
#
_symmetry.space_group_name_H-M   'P 1'
#
loop_
_entity.id
_entity.type
_entity.pdbx_description
1 polymer ?
#
loop_
_entity_poly.entity_id
_entity_poly.type
_entity_poly.pdbx_seq_one_letter_code
_entity_poly.pdbx_strand_id
1 'polypeptide(L)'
;GKLLQEAEISCEIVCGRDFGGASEIRTIVPAEAQEITKEGLYTCLIRNDSPKKRELSQSISDDAFIRGKVPMTKEEIRHVSLGKLHLTEDAVFYDIGSGTGSIAVAAAQLSPNIQVYAMERKAAALELMQQNIEKFHLKNVAVVAGEAPDSMQQLPAPTHAFVGGSGGNLKQILEVVWQKNPLARVAINAISLETIA
;
A
#
# COMPACT_ATOMS: atom_id res chain seq x y z
N GLY A 1 7.24 22.69 -2.75
CA GLY A 1 8.21 22.37 -1.68
C GLY A 1 7.84 21.07 -0.98
N LYS A 2 6.71 21.07 -0.25
CA LYS A 2 6.29 19.96 0.62
C LYS A 2 6.25 18.59 -0.09
N LEU A 3 5.60 18.48 -1.24
CA LEU A 3 5.52 17.22 -2.00
C LEU A 3 6.89 16.69 -2.44
N LEU A 4 7.81 17.56 -2.80
CA LEU A 4 9.16 17.17 -3.21
C LEU A 4 9.99 16.66 -2.03
N GLN A 5 9.79 17.23 -0.83
CA GLN A 5 10.43 16.76 0.40
C GLN A 5 9.84 15.40 0.85
N GLU A 6 8.52 15.27 0.87
CA GLU A 6 7.85 14.02 1.21
C GLU A 6 8.25 12.86 0.28
N ALA A 7 8.54 13.18 -0.99
CA ALA A 7 9.05 12.22 -1.97
C ALA A 7 10.58 12.05 -1.92
N GLU A 8 11.27 12.70 -0.98
CA GLU A 8 12.74 12.69 -0.86
C GLU A 8 13.48 13.05 -2.17
N ILE A 9 12.89 13.95 -2.97
CA ILE A 9 13.48 14.40 -4.23
C ILE A 9 14.44 15.54 -3.96
N SER A 10 15.74 15.27 -4.17
CA SER A 10 16.78 16.31 -4.19
C SER A 10 16.76 17.03 -5.53
N CYS A 11 16.40 18.31 -5.53
CA CYS A 11 16.33 19.12 -6.75
C CYS A 11 16.55 20.59 -6.44
N GLU A 12 16.91 21.34 -7.47
CA GLU A 12 16.89 22.80 -7.46
C GLU A 12 15.57 23.32 -8.04
N ILE A 13 15.05 24.37 -7.43
CA ILE A 13 13.84 25.05 -7.91
C ILE A 13 14.25 26.48 -8.28
N VAL A 14 14.24 26.82 -9.54
CA VAL A 14 14.42 28.19 -10.01
C VAL A 14 13.03 28.83 -10.07
N CYS A 15 12.74 29.73 -9.16
CA CYS A 15 11.49 30.46 -9.08
C CYS A 15 11.66 31.89 -9.58
N GLY A 16 10.83 32.28 -10.55
CA GLY A 16 10.70 33.65 -10.99
C GLY A 16 9.34 34.22 -10.63
N ARG A 17 9.28 35.46 -10.20
CA ARG A 17 8.07 36.20 -9.86
C ARG A 17 8.01 37.52 -10.62
N ASP A 18 6.77 37.94 -10.97
CA ASP A 18 6.45 39.26 -11.53
C ASP A 18 7.19 39.58 -12.84
N PHE A 19 7.20 38.59 -13.79
CA PHE A 19 7.75 38.78 -15.13
C PHE A 19 6.97 39.86 -15.89
N GLY A 20 7.58 41.02 -16.11
CA GLY A 20 6.97 42.20 -16.77
C GLY A 20 7.16 43.49 -16.00
N GLY A 21 7.77 43.43 -14.81
CA GLY A 21 8.14 44.54 -13.98
C GLY A 21 9.50 44.33 -13.33
N ALA A 22 9.62 44.56 -12.02
CA ALA A 22 10.81 44.22 -11.23
C ALA A 22 10.82 42.71 -10.95
N SER A 23 11.22 41.90 -11.94
CA SER A 23 11.28 40.46 -11.80
C SER A 23 12.31 39.99 -10.79
N GLU A 24 11.93 39.10 -9.90
CA GLU A 24 12.80 38.46 -8.93
C GLU A 24 12.99 37.01 -9.30
N ILE A 25 14.24 36.60 -9.51
CA ILE A 25 14.57 35.18 -9.79
C ILE A 25 15.42 34.65 -8.65
N ARG A 26 15.03 33.53 -8.06
CA ARG A 26 15.76 32.84 -7.01
C ARG A 26 15.94 31.37 -7.33
N THR A 27 17.10 30.83 -6.98
CA THR A 27 17.32 29.38 -6.94
C THR A 27 17.23 28.94 -5.49
N ILE A 28 16.36 27.98 -5.22
CA ILE A 28 16.02 27.48 -3.88
C ILE A 28 15.96 25.96 -3.86
N VAL A 29 16.05 25.38 -2.68
CA VAL A 29 15.79 23.95 -2.45
C VAL A 29 14.35 23.71 -1.99
N PRO A 30 13.82 22.45 -2.04
CA PRO A 30 12.44 22.15 -1.66
C PRO A 30 12.04 22.66 -0.26
N ALA A 31 12.95 22.66 0.71
CA ALA A 31 12.70 23.17 2.05
C ALA A 31 12.38 24.68 2.03
N GLU A 32 13.21 25.46 1.36
CA GLU A 32 13.05 26.91 1.26
C GLU A 32 11.78 27.31 0.50
N ALA A 33 11.31 26.47 -0.43
CA ALA A 33 10.07 26.71 -1.16
C ALA A 33 8.82 26.72 -0.27
N GLN A 34 8.89 26.18 0.95
CA GLN A 34 7.80 26.25 1.93
C GLN A 34 7.75 27.58 2.69
N GLU A 35 8.85 28.29 2.72
CA GLU A 35 8.99 29.58 3.42
C GLU A 35 8.51 30.75 2.55
N ILE A 36 8.15 30.51 1.29
CA ILE A 36 7.62 31.54 0.41
C ILE A 36 6.21 31.92 0.85
N THR A 37 6.08 33.08 1.48
CA THR A 37 4.81 33.61 2.02
C THR A 37 4.23 34.75 1.18
N LYS A 38 5.00 35.31 0.23
CA LYS A 38 4.51 36.37 -0.64
C LYS A 38 3.53 35.83 -1.68
N GLU A 39 2.38 36.45 -1.78
CA GLU A 39 1.42 36.18 -2.87
C GLU A 39 1.94 36.75 -4.18
N GLY A 40 1.56 36.12 -5.30
CA GLY A 40 1.96 36.58 -6.64
C GLY A 40 1.92 35.45 -7.67
N LEU A 41 2.16 35.81 -8.91
CA LEU A 41 2.29 34.84 -10.01
C LEU A 41 3.74 34.33 -10.06
N TYR A 42 3.91 33.03 -9.89
CA TYR A 42 5.22 32.39 -9.95
C TYR A 42 5.33 31.47 -11.15
N THR A 43 6.50 31.48 -11.78
CA THR A 43 6.93 30.45 -12.72
C THR A 43 8.10 29.71 -12.11
N CYS A 44 8.03 28.40 -12.02
CA CYS A 44 9.07 27.58 -11.42
C CYS A 44 9.60 26.54 -12.42
N LEU A 45 10.93 26.46 -12.52
CA LEU A 45 11.64 25.37 -13.19
C LEU A 45 12.22 24.46 -12.11
N ILE A 46 11.87 23.18 -12.12
CA ILE A 46 12.42 22.18 -11.21
C ILE A 46 13.49 21.39 -11.98
N ARG A 47 14.75 21.45 -11.48
CA ARG A 47 15.87 20.73 -12.05
C ARG A 47 16.30 19.61 -11.10
N ASN A 48 16.17 18.38 -11.56
CA ASN A 48 16.68 17.20 -10.85
C ASN A 48 17.85 16.61 -11.67
N ASP A 49 19.07 16.84 -11.21
CA ASP A 49 20.29 16.39 -11.89
C ASP A 49 20.65 14.94 -11.54
N SER A 50 19.99 14.35 -10.54
CA SER A 50 20.23 12.96 -10.10
C SER A 50 18.90 12.22 -9.89
N PRO A 51 18.10 12.04 -10.94
CA PRO A 51 16.83 11.34 -10.81
C PRO A 51 17.07 9.89 -10.41
N LYS A 52 16.39 9.44 -9.35
CA LYS A 52 16.39 8.02 -8.97
C LYS A 52 15.83 7.22 -10.16
N LYS A 53 16.56 6.22 -10.63
CA LYS A 53 16.05 5.31 -11.66
C LYS A 53 14.87 4.55 -11.08
N ARG A 54 13.77 4.50 -11.83
CA ARG A 54 12.61 3.70 -11.45
C ARG A 54 12.99 2.22 -11.52
N GLU A 55 12.86 1.51 -10.42
CA GLU A 55 12.93 0.05 -10.46
C GLU A 55 11.70 -0.48 -11.22
N LEU A 56 11.95 -1.40 -12.15
CA LEU A 56 10.89 -2.04 -12.92
C LEU A 56 10.34 -3.29 -12.20
N SER A 57 10.97 -3.69 -11.09
CA SER A 57 10.47 -4.75 -10.24
C SER A 57 9.16 -4.32 -9.58
N GLN A 58 8.15 -5.18 -9.65
CA GLN A 58 6.90 -5.02 -8.91
C GLN A 58 7.01 -5.60 -7.49
N SER A 59 8.18 -6.15 -7.14
CA SER A 59 8.43 -6.75 -5.83
C SER A 59 8.89 -5.68 -4.85
N ILE A 60 8.31 -5.69 -3.66
CA ILE A 60 8.74 -4.84 -2.54
C ILE A 60 9.65 -5.69 -1.66
N SER A 61 10.90 -5.25 -1.46
CA SER A 61 11.83 -5.95 -0.58
C SER A 61 11.27 -6.09 0.85
N ASP A 62 11.57 -7.20 1.50
CA ASP A 62 11.20 -7.43 2.91
C ASP A 62 11.74 -6.34 3.84
N ASP A 63 12.89 -5.74 3.53
CA ASP A 63 13.51 -4.69 4.33
C ASP A 63 12.81 -3.33 4.20
N ALA A 64 11.93 -3.18 3.21
CA ALA A 64 11.10 -2.00 3.09
C ALA A 64 9.98 -1.94 4.14
N PHE A 65 9.62 -3.07 4.78
CA PHE A 65 8.56 -3.14 5.77
C PHE A 65 9.08 -2.93 7.19
N ILE A 66 8.24 -2.29 8.04
CA ILE A 66 8.44 -2.28 9.49
C ILE A 66 8.08 -3.68 9.99
N ARG A 67 9.07 -4.32 10.66
CA ARG A 67 8.95 -5.69 11.15
C ARG A 67 9.10 -5.74 12.66
N GLY A 68 8.40 -6.67 13.27
CA GLY A 68 8.51 -7.00 14.69
C GLY A 68 8.60 -8.53 14.87
N LYS A 69 7.99 -9.03 15.92
CA LYS A 69 7.88 -10.48 16.18
C LYS A 69 6.70 -11.13 15.43
N VAL A 70 5.92 -10.34 14.67
CA VAL A 70 4.78 -10.82 13.89
C VAL A 70 5.32 -11.47 12.60
N PRO A 71 4.85 -12.67 12.24
CA PRO A 71 5.19 -13.28 10.96
C PRO A 71 4.80 -12.38 9.78
N MET A 72 5.65 -12.36 8.76
CA MET A 72 5.42 -11.63 7.52
C MET A 72 5.59 -12.57 6.33
N THR A 73 4.67 -12.50 5.38
CA THR A 73 4.81 -13.20 4.10
C THR A 73 6.03 -12.67 3.36
N LYS A 74 6.97 -13.58 3.05
CA LYS A 74 8.25 -13.26 2.42
C LYS A 74 8.05 -12.75 0.99
N GLU A 75 9.02 -11.96 0.52
CA GLU A 75 8.97 -11.28 -0.78
C GLU A 75 8.59 -12.23 -1.92
N GLU A 76 9.25 -13.37 -2.04
CA GLU A 76 9.03 -14.34 -3.11
C GLU A 76 7.61 -14.90 -3.07
N ILE A 77 7.15 -15.26 -1.87
CA ILE A 77 5.79 -15.80 -1.67
C ILE A 77 4.74 -14.73 -1.94
N ARG A 78 4.99 -13.49 -1.49
CA ARG A 78 4.13 -12.33 -1.72
C ARG A 78 3.97 -12.05 -3.21
N HIS A 79 5.11 -12.04 -3.94
CA HIS A 79 5.13 -11.80 -5.38
C HIS A 79 4.38 -12.91 -6.14
N VAL A 80 4.65 -14.18 -5.84
CA VAL A 80 3.96 -15.31 -6.46
C VAL A 80 2.47 -15.29 -6.16
N SER A 81 2.07 -15.00 -4.91
CA SER A 81 0.66 -14.97 -4.51
C SER A 81 -0.12 -13.89 -5.25
N LEU A 82 0.40 -12.67 -5.32
CA LEU A 82 -0.24 -11.57 -6.04
C LEU A 82 -0.26 -11.83 -7.56
N GLY A 83 0.81 -12.37 -8.12
CA GLY A 83 0.85 -12.78 -9.53
C GLY A 83 -0.21 -13.83 -9.87
N LYS A 84 -0.46 -14.81 -8.99
CA LYS A 84 -1.49 -15.85 -9.19
C LYS A 84 -2.91 -15.34 -8.97
N LEU A 85 -3.08 -14.29 -8.18
CA LEU A 85 -4.38 -13.66 -8.00
C LEU A 85 -4.86 -12.92 -9.25
N HIS A 86 -3.96 -12.40 -10.09
CA HIS A 86 -4.31 -11.60 -11.28
C HIS A 86 -5.28 -10.45 -10.92
N LEU A 87 -4.91 -9.64 -9.94
CA LEU A 87 -5.73 -8.51 -9.49
C LEU A 87 -6.05 -7.59 -10.68
N THR A 88 -7.31 -7.14 -10.75
CA THR A 88 -7.72 -6.08 -11.66
C THR A 88 -7.50 -4.70 -11.03
N GLU A 89 -7.45 -3.66 -11.84
CA GLU A 89 -7.17 -2.30 -11.36
C GLU A 89 -8.21 -1.74 -10.37
N ASP A 90 -9.41 -2.30 -10.37
CA ASP A 90 -10.58 -1.93 -9.54
C ASP A 90 -10.97 -3.04 -8.54
N ALA A 91 -10.06 -3.95 -8.25
CA ALA A 91 -10.34 -5.09 -7.39
C ALA A 91 -10.82 -4.69 -5.99
N VAL A 92 -11.81 -5.42 -5.48
CA VAL A 92 -12.12 -5.50 -4.04
C VAL A 92 -11.36 -6.69 -3.49
N PHE A 93 -10.29 -6.41 -2.75
CA PHE A 93 -9.33 -7.41 -2.31
C PHE A 93 -9.39 -7.63 -0.79
N TYR A 94 -9.54 -8.88 -0.40
CA TYR A 94 -9.47 -9.31 1.00
C TYR A 94 -8.10 -9.91 1.31
N ASP A 95 -7.39 -9.35 2.29
CA ASP A 95 -6.17 -9.93 2.88
C ASP A 95 -6.51 -10.49 4.26
N ILE A 96 -6.71 -11.80 4.35
CA ILE A 96 -7.24 -12.49 5.53
C ILE A 96 -6.08 -13.09 6.32
N GLY A 97 -5.95 -12.67 7.60
CA GLY A 97 -4.79 -12.96 8.42
C GLY A 97 -3.58 -12.18 7.96
N SER A 98 -3.77 -10.88 7.78
CA SER A 98 -2.86 -9.96 7.11
C SER A 98 -1.50 -9.78 7.81
N GLY A 99 -1.43 -10.06 9.12
CA GLY A 99 -0.21 -9.95 9.90
C GLY A 99 0.37 -8.53 9.87
N THR A 100 1.56 -8.37 9.32
CA THR A 100 2.21 -7.06 9.16
C THR A 100 1.62 -6.20 8.04
N GLY A 101 0.64 -6.70 7.29
CA GLY A 101 0.03 -6.00 6.15
C GLY A 101 0.84 -6.09 4.85
N SER A 102 1.83 -6.97 4.77
CA SER A 102 2.75 -6.96 3.63
C SER A 102 2.08 -7.31 2.29
N ILE A 103 1.11 -8.21 2.27
CA ILE A 103 0.29 -8.53 1.09
C ILE A 103 -0.66 -7.37 0.77
N ALA A 104 -1.33 -6.84 1.80
CA ALA A 104 -2.24 -5.69 1.66
C ALA A 104 -1.55 -4.47 1.05
N VAL A 105 -0.36 -4.11 1.57
CA VAL A 105 0.47 -3.02 1.07
C VAL A 105 0.87 -3.25 -0.39
N ALA A 106 1.39 -4.44 -0.70
CA ALA A 106 1.82 -4.75 -2.05
C ALA A 106 0.67 -4.75 -3.06
N ALA A 107 -0.51 -5.26 -2.68
CA ALA A 107 -1.71 -5.20 -3.52
C ALA A 107 -2.19 -3.76 -3.75
N ALA A 108 -2.22 -2.94 -2.69
CA ALA A 108 -2.66 -1.56 -2.76
C ALA A 108 -1.79 -0.67 -3.64
N GLN A 109 -0.48 -0.98 -3.76
CA GLN A 109 0.45 -0.24 -4.62
C GLN A 109 0.28 -0.54 -6.11
N LEU A 110 -0.38 -1.64 -6.49
CA LEU A 110 -0.60 -1.98 -7.90
C LEU A 110 -1.53 -0.99 -8.60
N SER A 111 -2.55 -0.50 -7.88
CA SER A 111 -3.47 0.52 -8.38
C SER A 111 -4.13 1.29 -7.24
N PRO A 112 -4.29 2.61 -7.34
CA PRO A 112 -5.01 3.40 -6.34
C PRO A 112 -6.52 3.08 -6.29
N ASN A 113 -7.06 2.41 -7.29
CA ASN A 113 -8.47 2.05 -7.39
C ASN A 113 -8.77 0.69 -6.73
N ILE A 114 -7.77 -0.14 -6.44
CA ILE A 114 -7.94 -1.35 -5.66
C ILE A 114 -8.38 -0.98 -4.25
N GLN A 115 -9.47 -1.59 -3.76
CA GLN A 115 -9.93 -1.44 -2.39
C GLN A 115 -9.46 -2.66 -1.58
N VAL A 116 -8.53 -2.45 -0.67
CA VAL A 116 -7.97 -3.52 0.16
C VAL A 116 -8.64 -3.52 1.53
N TYR A 117 -9.13 -4.68 1.96
CA TYR A 117 -9.63 -4.95 3.31
C TYR A 117 -8.67 -5.92 3.99
N ALA A 118 -7.85 -5.40 4.88
CA ALA A 118 -6.82 -6.17 5.59
C ALA A 118 -7.32 -6.57 6.97
N MET A 119 -7.56 -7.86 7.16
CA MET A 119 -8.17 -8.43 8.37
C MET A 119 -7.13 -9.07 9.27
N GLU A 120 -7.11 -8.68 10.53
CA GLU A 120 -6.22 -9.25 11.54
C GLU A 120 -6.87 -9.15 12.93
N ARG A 121 -6.61 -10.14 13.78
CA ARG A 121 -7.18 -10.20 15.14
C ARG A 121 -6.20 -9.77 16.25
N LYS A 122 -4.89 -9.87 15.98
CA LYS A 122 -3.85 -9.60 16.99
C LYS A 122 -3.51 -8.11 17.04
N ALA A 123 -3.65 -7.48 18.20
CA ALA A 123 -3.38 -6.05 18.37
C ALA A 123 -1.98 -5.64 17.91
N ALA A 124 -0.93 -6.41 18.27
CA ALA A 124 0.44 -6.10 17.85
C ALA A 124 0.65 -6.18 16.33
N ALA A 125 -0.12 -7.00 15.62
CA ALA A 125 -0.07 -7.09 14.16
C ALA A 125 -0.83 -5.93 13.51
N LEU A 126 -1.99 -5.55 14.07
CA LEU A 126 -2.75 -4.37 13.63
C LEU A 126 -1.92 -3.08 13.72
N GLU A 127 -1.17 -2.91 14.81
CA GLU A 127 -0.28 -1.76 14.99
C GLU A 127 0.82 -1.71 13.92
N LEU A 128 1.51 -2.84 13.67
CA LEU A 128 2.54 -2.93 12.63
C LEU A 128 1.96 -2.71 11.23
N MET A 129 0.77 -3.25 10.96
CA MET A 129 0.07 -3.05 9.70
C MET A 129 -0.24 -1.57 9.46
N GLN A 130 -0.76 -0.88 10.49
CA GLN A 130 -1.05 0.55 10.40
C GLN A 130 0.21 1.36 10.11
N GLN A 131 1.32 1.09 10.81
CA GLN A 131 2.61 1.73 10.56
C GLN A 131 3.13 1.49 9.13
N ASN A 132 2.95 0.28 8.59
CA ASN A 132 3.32 -0.01 7.21
C ASN A 132 2.43 0.75 6.21
N ILE A 133 1.12 0.78 6.41
CA ILE A 133 0.18 1.55 5.56
C ILE A 133 0.57 3.03 5.52
N GLU A 134 0.90 3.62 6.67
CA GLU A 134 1.35 5.00 6.78
C GLU A 134 2.71 5.23 6.10
N LYS A 135 3.68 4.33 6.32
CA LYS A 135 5.01 4.38 5.70
C LYS A 135 4.93 4.37 4.17
N PHE A 136 4.02 3.60 3.61
CA PHE A 136 3.82 3.49 2.16
C PHE A 136 2.80 4.52 1.62
N HIS A 137 2.30 5.44 2.48
CA HIS A 137 1.35 6.50 2.12
C HIS A 137 0.08 6.01 1.41
N LEU A 138 -0.42 4.83 1.80
CA LEU A 138 -1.58 4.21 1.18
C LEU A 138 -2.89 4.77 1.74
N LYS A 139 -3.86 5.03 0.84
CA LYS A 139 -5.19 5.53 1.18
C LYS A 139 -6.31 4.54 0.84
N ASN A 140 -5.97 3.46 0.17
CA ASN A 140 -6.87 2.46 -0.36
C ASN A 140 -6.84 1.13 0.42
N VAL A 141 -6.35 1.17 1.66
CA VAL A 141 -6.34 0.03 2.59
C VAL A 141 -7.18 0.34 3.82
N ALA A 142 -8.20 -0.47 4.05
CA ALA A 142 -9.01 -0.46 5.27
C ALA A 142 -8.54 -1.58 6.20
N VAL A 143 -8.10 -1.21 7.41
CA VAL A 143 -7.74 -2.17 8.46
C VAL A 143 -9.01 -2.65 9.16
N VAL A 144 -9.21 -3.96 9.22
CA VAL A 144 -10.37 -4.59 9.82
C VAL A 144 -9.92 -5.45 11.01
N ALA A 145 -10.15 -4.94 12.22
CA ALA A 145 -9.85 -5.68 13.44
C ALA A 145 -10.89 -6.77 13.68
N GLY A 146 -10.44 -8.00 13.85
CA GLY A 146 -11.31 -9.14 14.15
C GLY A 146 -10.88 -10.43 13.49
N GLU A 147 -11.55 -11.49 13.87
CA GLU A 147 -11.32 -12.82 13.32
C GLU A 147 -12.24 -13.09 12.13
N ALA A 148 -11.69 -13.66 11.06
CA ALA A 148 -12.48 -14.16 9.94
C ALA A 148 -13.10 -15.53 10.32
N PRO A 149 -14.36 -15.81 9.91
CA PRO A 149 -15.16 -15.05 8.93
C PRO A 149 -16.01 -13.91 9.50
N ASP A 150 -16.11 -13.74 10.82
CA ASP A 150 -17.03 -12.77 11.45
C ASP A 150 -16.74 -11.33 11.00
N SER A 151 -15.47 -10.96 10.94
CA SER A 151 -15.03 -9.63 10.49
C SER A 151 -15.34 -9.33 9.02
N MET A 152 -15.71 -10.34 8.22
CA MET A 152 -16.00 -10.19 6.79
C MET A 152 -17.46 -9.82 6.50
N GLN A 153 -18.38 -9.97 7.45
CA GLN A 153 -19.82 -9.93 7.21
C GLN A 153 -20.31 -8.61 6.58
N GLN A 154 -19.83 -7.48 7.08
CA GLN A 154 -20.25 -6.15 6.66
C GLN A 154 -19.44 -5.58 5.48
N LEU A 155 -18.42 -6.30 5.01
CA LEU A 155 -17.57 -5.83 3.92
C LEU A 155 -18.23 -6.03 2.55
N PRO A 156 -17.90 -5.21 1.54
CA PRO A 156 -18.40 -5.42 0.18
C PRO A 156 -17.93 -6.75 -0.40
N ALA A 157 -18.65 -7.30 -1.39
CA ALA A 157 -18.31 -8.57 -2.01
C ALA A 157 -16.87 -8.53 -2.61
N PRO A 158 -15.98 -9.47 -2.25
CA PRO A 158 -14.63 -9.47 -2.77
C PRO A 158 -14.59 -9.98 -4.21
N THR A 159 -13.73 -9.40 -5.03
CA THR A 159 -13.35 -9.98 -6.34
C THR A 159 -12.18 -10.94 -6.19
N HIS A 160 -11.33 -10.66 -5.19
CA HIS A 160 -10.13 -11.44 -4.92
C HIS A 160 -9.92 -11.57 -3.41
N ALA A 161 -9.36 -12.69 -2.98
CA ALA A 161 -8.99 -12.89 -1.59
C ALA A 161 -7.64 -13.63 -1.47
N PHE A 162 -6.87 -13.23 -0.48
CA PHE A 162 -5.68 -13.95 -0.03
C PHE A 162 -5.90 -14.43 1.39
N VAL A 163 -5.59 -15.69 1.66
CA VAL A 163 -5.65 -16.26 3.02
C VAL A 163 -4.24 -16.59 3.46
N GLY A 164 -3.66 -15.70 4.30
CA GLY A 164 -2.35 -15.88 4.92
C GLY A 164 -2.39 -16.61 6.25
N GLY A 165 -3.56 -16.59 6.92
CA GLY A 165 -3.80 -17.30 8.17
C GLY A 165 -5.29 -17.40 8.45
N SER A 166 -5.79 -18.63 8.58
CA SER A 166 -7.22 -18.92 8.78
C SER A 166 -7.63 -19.12 10.24
N GLY A 167 -6.68 -19.31 11.15
CA GLY A 167 -6.98 -19.64 12.55
C GLY A 167 -7.78 -20.92 12.73
N GLY A 168 -7.79 -21.84 11.75
CA GLY A 168 -8.61 -23.07 11.73
C GLY A 168 -9.96 -22.90 11.02
N ASN A 169 -10.33 -21.71 10.59
CA ASN A 169 -11.65 -21.39 10.02
C ASN A 169 -11.63 -21.34 8.48
N LEU A 170 -10.66 -21.99 7.81
CA LEU A 170 -10.48 -21.87 6.36
C LEU A 170 -11.77 -22.15 5.59
N LYS A 171 -12.46 -23.24 5.93
CA LYS A 171 -13.69 -23.65 5.25
C LYS A 171 -14.77 -22.56 5.34
N GLN A 172 -15.04 -22.05 6.54
CA GLN A 172 -16.04 -20.99 6.77
C GLN A 172 -15.66 -19.69 6.07
N ILE A 173 -14.38 -19.35 6.04
CA ILE A 173 -13.85 -18.19 5.31
C ILE A 173 -14.16 -18.32 3.82
N LEU A 174 -13.86 -19.46 3.21
CA LEU A 174 -14.12 -19.71 1.79
C LEU A 174 -15.62 -19.72 1.48
N GLU A 175 -16.45 -20.30 2.35
CA GLU A 175 -17.91 -20.27 2.22
C GLU A 175 -18.42 -18.82 2.18
N VAL A 176 -17.96 -17.94 3.07
CA VAL A 176 -18.35 -16.52 3.08
C VAL A 176 -17.86 -15.79 1.83
N VAL A 177 -16.61 -16.01 1.40
CA VAL A 177 -16.06 -15.40 0.18
C VAL A 177 -16.93 -15.74 -1.02
N TRP A 178 -17.21 -17.02 -1.25
CA TRP A 178 -17.97 -17.46 -2.43
C TRP A 178 -19.49 -17.27 -2.30
N GLN A 179 -20.02 -17.16 -1.09
CA GLN A 179 -21.40 -16.71 -0.89
C GLN A 179 -21.58 -15.26 -1.32
N LYS A 180 -20.59 -14.39 -1.00
CA LYS A 180 -20.59 -12.99 -1.42
C LYS A 180 -20.32 -12.82 -2.92
N ASN A 181 -19.38 -13.59 -3.47
CA ASN A 181 -19.04 -13.58 -4.89
C ASN A 181 -18.56 -14.98 -5.34
N PRO A 182 -19.41 -15.76 -6.02
CA PRO A 182 -19.05 -17.10 -6.51
C PRO A 182 -17.87 -17.12 -7.49
N LEU A 183 -17.54 -15.98 -8.11
CA LEU A 183 -16.44 -15.84 -9.07
C LEU A 183 -15.17 -15.29 -8.44
N ALA A 184 -15.17 -15.06 -7.12
CA ALA A 184 -13.99 -14.54 -6.42
C ALA A 184 -12.79 -15.48 -6.59
N ARG A 185 -11.66 -14.92 -6.99
CA ARG A 185 -10.39 -15.64 -7.08
C ARG A 185 -9.71 -15.66 -5.72
N VAL A 186 -9.26 -16.85 -5.29
CA VAL A 186 -8.65 -17.02 -3.96
C VAL A 186 -7.26 -17.62 -4.10
N ALA A 187 -6.30 -17.05 -3.38
CA ALA A 187 -4.99 -17.64 -3.13
C ALA A 187 -4.84 -17.96 -1.64
N ILE A 188 -4.26 -19.10 -1.32
CA ILE A 188 -4.11 -19.58 0.06
C ILE A 188 -2.64 -19.94 0.31
N ASN A 189 -2.04 -19.40 1.37
CA ASN A 189 -0.78 -19.88 1.87
C ASN A 189 -1.01 -21.00 2.89
N ALA A 190 -0.73 -22.22 2.46
CA ALA A 190 -0.78 -23.38 3.33
C ALA A 190 0.62 -23.72 3.85
N ILE A 191 0.84 -23.62 5.15
CA ILE A 191 2.11 -23.94 5.82
C ILE A 191 2.07 -25.25 6.59
N SER A 192 0.90 -25.89 6.66
CA SER A 192 0.73 -27.20 7.28
C SER A 192 -0.04 -28.16 6.38
N LEU A 193 0.19 -29.48 6.58
CA LEU A 193 -0.51 -30.52 5.81
C LEU A 193 -2.02 -30.52 6.09
N GLU A 194 -2.43 -30.16 7.31
CA GLU A 194 -3.84 -30.05 7.69
C GLU A 194 -4.58 -28.94 6.91
N THR A 195 -3.86 -27.93 6.46
CA THR A 195 -4.45 -26.87 5.61
C THR A 195 -4.62 -27.32 4.16
N ILE A 196 -3.85 -28.35 3.74
CA ILE A 196 -3.87 -28.87 2.36
C ILE A 196 -4.87 -30.01 2.22
N ALA A 197 -5.11 -30.77 3.29
CA ALA A 197 -6.03 -31.92 3.32
C ALA A 197 -7.49 -31.48 3.44
#